data_7a9dcb8706b87dae40cb2dc2c71cce91
#
_entry.id   7a9dcb8706b87dae40cb2dc2c71cce91
#
_cell.length_a   1.000
_cell.length_b   1.000
_cell.length_c   1.000
_cell.angle_alpha   90.00
_cell.angle_beta   90.00
_cell.angle_gamma   90.00
#
_symmetry.space_group_name_H-M   'P 1'
#
loop_
_entity.id
_entity.type
_entity.pdbx_description
1 polymer ?
#
loop_
_entity_poly.entity_id
_entity_poly.type
_entity_poly.pdbx_seq_one_letter_code
_entity_poly.pdbx_strand_id
1 'polypeptide(L)'
;LVGLVVLPVFRLIRTVVAEGDPLRVLAAADTRHSVVNTVVLAIVVTLASVPIGAAMAIALRRGDVPGRGALRLVVLLPLLVPQFVLGYSWTQAYGRAGLTDAVLRVHWPAVLGPVGVGVVLVVNAVPLVYLVSAAGLAIRAEPDLERAARLSGAGPWTALRTVTLPLLRPALAAAAVLTFVATLESFAVPQVLGAPAGFSTVTTRIYSGLSLGGDPASFAEAVTLALVLVLLAAVVITPADLVLGPRLRVRRTGQQAGAAVVRRQTAGGRAVATVLWVYLGFAVAIPTVALLAAALTRAVGLPPTPANWTLDNFAAVVDRSMLAADAKVAVLTEQPATAGAQLLVRPDWTAMGGPLPGVVLASWFRGPHTDHLLDTPAGEVLVREPGQERHSNGTRLSWDLHRVWPVEG
;
A
#
# COMPACT_ATOMS: atom_id res chain seq x y z
N LEU A 1 -26.55 -3.21 7.99
CA LEU A 1 -25.25 -2.57 7.71
C LEU A 1 -24.64 -1.97 8.98
N VAL A 2 -25.37 -1.12 9.75
CA VAL A 2 -24.84 -0.50 10.99
C VAL A 2 -24.41 -1.59 11.99
N GLY A 3 -25.18 -2.63 12.23
CA GLY A 3 -24.84 -3.71 13.16
C GLY A 3 -23.59 -4.50 12.74
N LEU A 4 -23.35 -4.69 11.43
CA LEU A 4 -22.18 -5.39 10.90
C LEU A 4 -20.86 -4.62 11.14
N VAL A 5 -20.93 -3.29 11.27
CA VAL A 5 -19.76 -2.45 11.53
C VAL A 5 -19.61 -2.16 13.02
N VAL A 6 -20.70 -1.82 13.70
CA VAL A 6 -20.65 -1.39 15.11
C VAL A 6 -20.32 -2.56 16.04
N LEU A 7 -20.87 -3.77 15.79
CA LEU A 7 -20.65 -4.91 16.67
C LEU A 7 -19.18 -5.37 16.74
N PRO A 8 -18.44 -5.52 15.60
CA PRO A 8 -17.01 -5.82 15.66
C PRO A 8 -16.20 -4.74 16.37
N VAL A 9 -16.46 -3.46 16.07
CA VAL A 9 -15.75 -2.34 16.72
C VAL A 9 -16.01 -2.31 18.23
N PHE A 10 -17.27 -2.52 18.65
CA PHE A 10 -17.62 -2.60 20.06
C PHE A 10 -16.90 -3.77 20.76
N ARG A 11 -16.85 -4.95 20.12
CA ARG A 11 -16.12 -6.11 20.66
C ARG A 11 -14.62 -5.80 20.80
N LEU A 12 -14.00 -5.19 19.79
CA LEU A 12 -12.60 -4.78 19.85
C LEU A 12 -12.33 -3.80 20.99
N ILE A 13 -13.19 -2.78 21.15
CA ILE A 13 -13.08 -1.82 22.27
C ILE A 13 -13.19 -2.56 23.62
N ARG A 14 -14.15 -3.47 23.75
CA ARG A 14 -14.32 -4.27 24.96
C ARG A 14 -13.09 -5.12 25.28
N THR A 15 -12.49 -5.75 24.29
CA THR A 15 -11.25 -6.55 24.46
C THR A 15 -10.10 -5.67 24.95
N VAL A 16 -9.90 -4.50 24.35
CA VAL A 16 -8.86 -3.54 24.78
C VAL A 16 -9.05 -3.09 26.22
N VAL A 17 -10.30 -2.81 26.61
CA VAL A 17 -10.59 -2.36 27.99
C VAL A 17 -10.47 -3.50 29.01
N ALA A 18 -10.81 -4.74 28.62
CA ALA A 18 -10.79 -5.89 29.53
C ALA A 18 -9.40 -6.53 29.69
N GLU A 19 -8.61 -6.55 28.62
CA GLU A 19 -7.34 -7.31 28.56
C GLU A 19 -6.11 -6.43 28.37
N GLY A 20 -6.28 -5.13 28.05
CA GLY A 20 -5.21 -4.19 27.75
C GLY A 20 -5.17 -3.00 28.71
N ASP A 21 -4.03 -2.32 28.73
CA ASP A 21 -3.88 -0.99 29.33
C ASP A 21 -3.67 0.05 28.22
N PRO A 22 -4.78 0.58 27.61
CA PRO A 22 -4.67 1.50 26.48
C PRO A 22 -3.92 2.78 26.83
N LEU A 23 -4.00 3.24 28.09
CA LEU A 23 -3.29 4.44 28.53
C LEU A 23 -1.79 4.20 28.56
N ARG A 24 -1.35 3.05 29.04
CA ARG A 24 0.06 2.65 29.03
C ARG A 24 0.60 2.52 27.61
N VAL A 25 -0.17 1.91 26.70
CA VAL A 25 0.18 1.80 25.27
C VAL A 25 0.37 3.19 24.66
N LEU A 26 -0.56 4.12 24.90
CA LEU A 26 -0.49 5.49 24.38
C LEU A 26 0.65 6.30 25.00
N ALA A 27 1.00 6.04 26.27
CA ALA A 27 2.10 6.68 26.97
C ALA A 27 3.48 6.16 26.54
N ALA A 28 3.56 4.98 25.90
CA ALA A 28 4.81 4.40 25.43
C ALA A 28 5.51 5.30 24.40
N ALA A 29 6.81 5.49 24.57
CA ALA A 29 7.61 6.36 23.69
C ALA A 29 7.54 5.91 22.23
N ASP A 30 7.65 4.62 21.99
CA ASP A 30 7.61 4.06 20.63
C ASP A 30 6.25 4.25 19.94
N THR A 31 5.16 4.16 20.69
CA THR A 31 3.80 4.46 20.19
C THR A 31 3.70 5.91 19.76
N ARG A 32 4.15 6.83 20.61
CA ARG A 32 4.14 8.27 20.30
C ARG A 32 4.99 8.57 19.06
N HIS A 33 6.19 7.98 18.96
CA HIS A 33 7.04 8.11 17.77
C HIS A 33 6.34 7.61 16.50
N SER A 34 5.71 6.46 16.56
CA SER A 34 4.99 5.90 15.40
C SER A 34 3.77 6.74 15.00
N VAL A 35 3.02 7.30 15.97
CA VAL A 35 1.91 8.22 15.69
C VAL A 35 2.43 9.51 15.06
N VAL A 36 3.48 10.11 15.62
CA VAL A 36 4.09 11.32 15.06
C VAL A 36 4.62 11.06 13.65
N ASN A 37 5.34 9.97 13.45
CA ASN A 37 5.84 9.58 12.13
C ASN A 37 4.70 9.45 11.11
N THR A 38 3.60 8.80 11.48
CA THR A 38 2.43 8.61 10.60
C THR A 38 1.79 9.94 10.23
N VAL A 39 1.56 10.82 11.21
CA VAL A 39 0.94 12.13 10.96
C VAL A 39 1.85 13.04 10.17
N VAL A 40 3.14 13.13 10.51
CA VAL A 40 4.13 13.93 9.76
C VAL A 40 4.24 13.43 8.34
N LEU A 41 4.33 12.11 8.14
CA LEU A 41 4.37 11.51 6.81
C LEU A 41 3.12 11.88 5.99
N ALA A 42 1.93 11.77 6.57
CA ALA A 42 0.67 12.12 5.90
C ALA A 42 0.61 13.61 5.53
N ILE A 43 1.08 14.49 6.41
CA ILE A 43 1.17 15.93 6.12
C ILE A 43 2.15 16.20 4.98
N VAL A 44 3.37 15.68 5.06
CA VAL A 44 4.42 15.90 4.05
C VAL A 44 4.00 15.38 2.69
N VAL A 45 3.48 14.15 2.62
CA VAL A 45 2.99 13.55 1.37
C VAL A 45 1.85 14.38 0.78
N THR A 46 0.90 14.82 1.60
CA THR A 46 -0.22 15.65 1.14
C THR A 46 0.27 16.99 0.61
N LEU A 47 1.12 17.70 1.36
CA LEU A 47 1.65 19.00 0.97
C LEU A 47 2.49 18.94 -0.31
N ALA A 48 3.17 17.84 -0.57
CA ALA A 48 3.95 17.64 -1.78
C ALA A 48 3.09 17.19 -2.97
N SER A 49 2.19 16.20 -2.77
CA SER A 49 1.44 15.61 -3.88
C SER A 49 0.32 16.51 -4.42
N VAL A 50 -0.33 17.31 -3.55
CA VAL A 50 -1.43 18.19 -3.98
C VAL A 50 -0.99 19.23 -5.01
N PRO A 51 0.06 20.04 -4.80
CA PRO A 51 0.51 20.98 -5.81
C PRO A 51 1.03 20.29 -7.08
N ILE A 52 1.75 19.16 -6.95
CA ILE A 52 2.28 18.42 -8.11
C ILE A 52 1.13 17.86 -8.96
N GLY A 53 0.18 17.15 -8.38
CA GLY A 53 -0.97 16.56 -9.09
C GLY A 53 -1.90 17.62 -9.67
N ALA A 54 -2.12 18.74 -8.96
CA ALA A 54 -2.89 19.88 -9.46
C ALA A 54 -2.19 20.54 -10.66
N ALA A 55 -0.88 20.79 -10.57
CA ALA A 55 -0.10 21.34 -11.67
C ALA A 55 -0.15 20.44 -12.91
N MET A 56 -0.01 19.13 -12.74
CA MET A 56 -0.16 18.15 -13.81
C MET A 56 -1.57 18.20 -14.44
N ALA A 57 -2.63 18.27 -13.62
CA ALA A 57 -4.01 18.34 -14.10
C ALA A 57 -4.23 19.61 -14.94
N ILE A 58 -3.74 20.76 -14.48
CA ILE A 58 -3.83 22.03 -15.20
C ILE A 58 -3.03 21.96 -16.50
N ALA A 59 -1.78 21.50 -16.44
CA ALA A 59 -0.91 21.40 -17.59
C ALA A 59 -1.47 20.47 -18.68
N LEU A 60 -1.91 19.27 -18.32
CA LEU A 60 -2.42 18.28 -19.28
C LEU A 60 -3.84 18.57 -19.79
N ARG A 61 -4.66 19.31 -19.01
CA ARG A 61 -6.01 19.70 -19.45
C ARG A 61 -6.07 21.00 -20.22
N ARG A 62 -5.22 21.98 -19.88
CA ARG A 62 -5.25 23.34 -20.41
C ARG A 62 -4.03 23.74 -21.22
N GLY A 63 -2.90 23.08 -20.98
CA GLY A 63 -1.64 23.35 -21.67
C GLY A 63 -1.57 22.77 -23.09
N ASP A 64 -0.68 23.36 -23.89
CA ASP A 64 -0.29 22.85 -25.21
C ASP A 64 0.83 21.80 -25.10
N VAL A 65 0.60 20.77 -24.28
CA VAL A 65 1.61 19.76 -23.98
C VAL A 65 1.60 18.71 -25.10
N PRO A 66 2.71 18.54 -25.84
CA PRO A 66 2.81 17.49 -26.84
C PRO A 66 2.74 16.12 -26.17
N GLY A 67 2.05 15.16 -26.82
CA GLY A 67 1.87 13.81 -26.28
C GLY A 67 0.93 13.72 -25.06
N ARG A 68 0.14 14.75 -24.78
CA ARG A 68 -0.77 14.80 -23.61
C ARG A 68 -1.67 13.59 -23.45
N GLY A 69 -2.04 12.90 -24.55
CA GLY A 69 -2.85 11.67 -24.52
C GLY A 69 -2.11 10.55 -23.80
N ALA A 70 -0.89 10.26 -24.22
CA ALA A 70 -0.02 9.27 -23.58
C ALA A 70 0.33 9.67 -22.14
N LEU A 71 0.72 10.93 -21.91
CA LEU A 71 1.05 11.43 -20.57
C LEU A 71 -0.11 11.25 -19.57
N ARG A 72 -1.37 11.46 -20.00
CA ARG A 72 -2.55 11.24 -19.15
C ARG A 72 -2.69 9.80 -18.69
N LEU A 73 -2.34 8.83 -19.54
CA LEU A 73 -2.37 7.41 -19.20
C LEU A 73 -1.18 7.04 -18.30
N VAL A 74 0.03 7.47 -18.68
CA VAL A 74 1.25 7.12 -17.95
C VAL A 74 1.28 7.71 -16.54
N VAL A 75 0.71 8.91 -16.33
CA VAL A 75 0.55 9.50 -14.99
C VAL A 75 -0.28 8.61 -14.06
N LEU A 76 -1.17 7.77 -14.58
CA LEU A 76 -2.02 6.89 -13.77
C LEU A 76 -1.33 5.57 -13.38
N LEU A 77 -0.23 5.20 -14.02
CA LEU A 77 0.44 3.92 -13.80
C LEU A 77 0.79 3.66 -12.32
N PRO A 78 1.34 4.64 -11.54
CA PRO A 78 1.66 4.38 -10.13
C PRO A 78 0.44 3.99 -9.28
N LEU A 79 -0.77 4.43 -9.66
CA LEU A 79 -2.00 4.07 -8.97
C LEU A 79 -2.44 2.63 -9.22
N LEU A 80 -2.06 2.08 -10.38
CA LEU A 80 -2.40 0.71 -10.78
C LEU A 80 -1.44 -0.32 -10.18
N VAL A 81 -0.23 0.12 -9.80
CA VAL A 81 0.79 -0.75 -9.19
C VAL A 81 0.49 -0.91 -7.70
N PRO A 82 0.39 -2.15 -7.19
CA PRO A 82 0.25 -2.38 -5.75
C PRO A 82 1.39 -1.68 -4.97
N GLN A 83 1.06 -1.05 -3.85
CA GLN A 83 2.03 -0.26 -3.08
C GLN A 83 3.26 -1.07 -2.63
N PHE A 84 3.09 -2.37 -2.33
CA PHE A 84 4.21 -3.25 -2.00
C PHE A 84 5.19 -3.39 -3.17
N VAL A 85 4.65 -3.64 -4.37
CA VAL A 85 5.44 -3.77 -5.61
C VAL A 85 6.13 -2.44 -5.93
N LEU A 86 5.43 -1.31 -5.74
CA LEU A 86 6.01 0.01 -5.93
C LEU A 86 7.18 0.26 -4.97
N GLY A 87 7.04 -0.02 -3.67
CA GLY A 87 8.12 0.10 -2.69
C GLY A 87 9.33 -0.77 -3.05
N TYR A 88 9.07 -2.04 -3.36
CA TYR A 88 10.13 -2.97 -3.75
C TYR A 88 10.82 -2.57 -5.06
N SER A 89 10.08 -2.09 -6.06
CA SER A 89 10.66 -1.62 -7.32
C SER A 89 11.63 -0.44 -7.12
N TRP A 90 11.35 0.43 -6.15
CA TRP A 90 12.24 1.54 -5.80
C TRP A 90 13.54 1.08 -5.11
N THR A 91 13.48 0.05 -4.26
CA THR A 91 14.70 -0.55 -3.71
C THR A 91 15.56 -1.18 -4.79
N GLN A 92 14.93 -1.89 -5.75
CA GLN A 92 15.63 -2.49 -6.88
C GLN A 92 16.17 -1.45 -7.88
N ALA A 93 15.53 -0.28 -7.97
CA ALA A 93 15.98 0.79 -8.86
C ALA A 93 17.16 1.57 -8.26
N TYR A 94 17.00 2.07 -7.03
CA TYR A 94 17.85 3.11 -6.45
C TYR A 94 18.62 2.68 -5.21
N GLY A 95 18.37 1.49 -4.67
CA GLY A 95 19.08 0.93 -3.52
C GLY A 95 20.50 0.47 -3.86
N ARG A 96 21.22 0.03 -2.85
CA ARG A 96 22.52 -0.64 -3.03
C ARG A 96 22.31 -1.94 -3.83
N ALA A 97 23.21 -2.20 -4.77
CA ALA A 97 23.10 -3.28 -5.75
C ALA A 97 21.83 -3.21 -6.63
N GLY A 98 21.15 -2.05 -6.67
CA GLY A 98 20.03 -1.79 -7.57
C GLY A 98 20.48 -1.48 -9.00
N LEU A 99 19.51 -1.27 -9.89
CA LEU A 99 19.76 -1.03 -11.32
C LEU A 99 20.67 0.19 -11.56
N THR A 100 20.42 1.31 -10.88
CA THR A 100 21.24 2.53 -11.03
C THR A 100 22.64 2.36 -10.47
N ASP A 101 22.81 1.58 -9.41
CA ASP A 101 24.12 1.24 -8.85
C ASP A 101 24.90 0.33 -9.81
N ALA A 102 24.25 -0.68 -10.37
CA ALA A 102 24.87 -1.61 -11.33
C ALA A 102 25.30 -0.94 -12.64
N VAL A 103 24.48 0.01 -13.16
CA VAL A 103 24.72 0.64 -14.47
C VAL A 103 25.53 1.94 -14.36
N LEU A 104 25.18 2.81 -13.40
CA LEU A 104 25.73 4.15 -13.26
C LEU A 104 26.69 4.30 -12.08
N ARG A 105 26.82 3.26 -11.24
CA ARG A 105 27.52 3.29 -9.95
C ARG A 105 27.00 4.41 -9.01
N VAL A 106 25.71 4.66 -9.11
CA VAL A 106 25.00 5.65 -8.29
C VAL A 106 23.85 4.97 -7.59
N HIS A 107 23.86 5.03 -6.26
CA HIS A 107 22.74 4.61 -5.44
C HIS A 107 22.26 5.74 -4.55
N TRP A 108 21.01 5.68 -4.13
CA TRP A 108 20.43 6.65 -3.23
C TRP A 108 20.36 6.09 -1.82
N PRO A 109 21.27 6.49 -0.90
CA PRO A 109 21.32 5.93 0.45
C PRO A 109 20.03 6.12 1.25
N ALA A 110 19.33 7.24 1.02
CA ALA A 110 18.08 7.57 1.71
C ALA A 110 16.82 6.94 1.09
N VAL A 111 16.95 6.00 0.12
CA VAL A 111 15.80 5.25 -0.40
C VAL A 111 15.19 4.38 0.69
N LEU A 112 16.01 3.84 1.59
CA LEU A 112 15.56 3.20 2.82
C LEU A 112 15.41 4.27 3.92
N GLY A 113 14.26 4.29 4.58
CA GLY A 113 13.96 5.21 5.66
C GLY A 113 12.88 6.24 5.32
N PRO A 114 12.67 7.26 6.18
CA PRO A 114 11.53 8.17 6.10
C PRO A 114 11.47 8.96 4.79
N VAL A 115 12.63 9.34 4.24
CA VAL A 115 12.70 10.13 3.00
C VAL A 115 12.24 9.30 1.80
N GLY A 116 12.74 8.06 1.67
CA GLY A 116 12.32 7.15 0.60
C GLY A 116 10.85 6.80 0.70
N VAL A 117 10.37 6.49 1.90
CA VAL A 117 8.94 6.27 2.17
C VAL A 117 8.11 7.46 1.70
N GLY A 118 8.50 8.68 2.10
CA GLY A 118 7.79 9.90 1.72
C GLY A 118 7.75 10.13 0.20
N VAL A 119 8.89 9.99 -0.48
CA VAL A 119 8.98 10.18 -1.95
C VAL A 119 8.12 9.16 -2.70
N VAL A 120 8.19 7.88 -2.33
CA VAL A 120 7.41 6.83 -2.99
C VAL A 120 5.91 7.03 -2.77
N LEU A 121 5.50 7.43 -1.56
CA LEU A 121 4.10 7.76 -1.28
C LEU A 121 3.62 9.00 -2.02
N VAL A 122 4.47 10.02 -2.21
CA VAL A 122 4.14 11.17 -3.06
C VAL A 122 3.91 10.72 -4.50
N VAL A 123 4.80 9.89 -5.06
CA VAL A 123 4.64 9.35 -6.41
C VAL A 123 3.34 8.55 -6.54
N ASN A 124 3.00 7.75 -5.55
CA ASN A 124 1.74 6.98 -5.52
C ASN A 124 0.49 7.87 -5.39
N ALA A 125 0.57 8.98 -4.64
CA ALA A 125 -0.55 9.88 -4.38
C ALA A 125 -0.81 10.87 -5.54
N VAL A 126 0.23 11.28 -6.28
CA VAL A 126 0.10 12.26 -7.39
C VAL A 126 -0.98 11.89 -8.41
N PRO A 127 -1.13 10.64 -8.88
CA PRO A 127 -2.21 10.24 -9.78
C PRO A 127 -3.61 10.47 -9.21
N LEU A 128 -3.83 10.20 -7.92
CA LEU A 128 -5.11 10.43 -7.24
C LEU A 128 -5.45 11.92 -7.25
N VAL A 129 -4.49 12.77 -6.85
CA VAL A 129 -4.65 14.23 -6.86
C VAL A 129 -4.89 14.74 -8.28
N TYR A 130 -4.15 14.20 -9.26
CA TYR A 130 -4.35 14.51 -10.68
C TYR A 130 -5.78 14.21 -11.12
N LEU A 131 -6.33 13.04 -10.80
CA LEU A 131 -7.69 12.64 -11.16
C LEU A 131 -8.74 13.56 -10.55
N VAL A 132 -8.66 13.82 -9.25
CA VAL A 132 -9.60 14.69 -8.52
C VAL A 132 -9.54 16.13 -9.05
N SER A 133 -8.32 16.64 -9.28
CA SER A 133 -8.11 17.96 -9.84
C SER A 133 -8.61 18.06 -11.29
N ALA A 134 -8.37 17.03 -12.10
CA ALA A 134 -8.84 16.97 -13.49
C ALA A 134 -10.37 16.89 -13.56
N ALA A 135 -11.01 16.14 -12.65
CA ALA A 135 -12.47 16.12 -12.50
C ALA A 135 -13.00 17.50 -12.06
N GLY A 136 -12.35 18.14 -11.09
CA GLY A 136 -12.68 19.49 -10.65
C GLY A 136 -12.60 20.51 -11.77
N LEU A 137 -11.55 20.44 -12.61
CA LEU A 137 -11.42 21.27 -13.81
C LEU A 137 -12.52 20.99 -14.85
N ALA A 138 -12.94 19.74 -15.01
CA ALA A 138 -13.99 19.38 -15.98
C ALA A 138 -15.37 19.88 -15.56
N ILE A 139 -15.65 19.89 -14.24
CA ILE A 139 -16.97 20.19 -13.70
C ILE A 139 -17.15 21.68 -13.40
N ARG A 140 -16.10 22.38 -12.95
CA ARG A 140 -16.18 23.73 -12.38
C ARG A 140 -15.48 24.81 -13.20
N ALA A 141 -14.64 24.41 -14.15
CA ALA A 141 -13.94 25.38 -14.97
C ALA A 141 -14.86 25.91 -16.07
N GLU A 142 -15.24 27.15 -15.94
CA GLU A 142 -15.90 27.90 -17.00
C GLU A 142 -14.82 28.53 -17.88
N PRO A 143 -14.60 28.02 -19.11
CA PRO A 143 -13.61 28.60 -20.04
C PRO A 143 -13.85 30.08 -20.32
N ASP A 144 -15.08 30.52 -20.19
CA ASP A 144 -15.49 31.87 -20.46
C ASP A 144 -15.03 32.86 -19.38
N LEU A 145 -14.92 32.46 -18.13
CA LEU A 145 -14.35 33.30 -17.08
C LEU A 145 -12.84 33.55 -17.29
N GLU A 146 -12.10 32.54 -17.76
CA GLU A 146 -10.69 32.76 -18.13
C GLU A 146 -10.54 33.64 -19.37
N ARG A 147 -11.43 33.46 -20.36
CA ARG A 147 -11.45 34.34 -21.56
C ARG A 147 -11.78 35.77 -21.17
N ALA A 148 -12.76 35.99 -20.33
CA ALA A 148 -13.12 37.31 -19.81
C ALA A 148 -11.94 37.96 -19.07
N ALA A 149 -11.26 37.22 -18.18
CA ALA A 149 -10.07 37.70 -17.48
C ALA A 149 -8.96 38.10 -18.47
N ARG A 150 -8.71 37.30 -19.51
CA ARG A 150 -7.72 37.61 -20.56
C ARG A 150 -8.11 38.81 -21.42
N LEU A 151 -9.38 38.94 -21.76
CA LEU A 151 -9.86 40.10 -22.46
C LEU A 151 -9.75 41.40 -21.65
N SER A 152 -9.82 41.28 -20.31
CA SER A 152 -9.55 42.38 -19.38
C SER A 152 -8.07 42.64 -19.14
N GLY A 153 -7.14 42.05 -19.93
CA GLY A 153 -5.69 42.26 -19.84
C GLY A 153 -4.95 41.34 -18.84
N ALA A 154 -5.61 40.38 -18.23
CA ALA A 154 -4.93 39.45 -17.30
C ALA A 154 -3.99 38.51 -18.04
N GLY A 155 -2.73 38.48 -17.62
CA GLY A 155 -1.77 37.45 -18.08
C GLY A 155 -2.13 36.03 -17.64
N PRO A 156 -1.49 35.01 -18.25
CA PRO A 156 -1.82 33.59 -17.96
C PRO A 156 -1.70 33.24 -16.47
N TRP A 157 -0.70 33.75 -15.78
CA TRP A 157 -0.47 33.54 -14.35
C TRP A 157 -1.55 34.20 -13.48
N THR A 158 -1.94 35.42 -13.84
CA THR A 158 -3.02 36.17 -13.16
C THR A 158 -4.34 35.42 -13.31
N ALA A 159 -4.71 35.00 -14.51
CA ALA A 159 -5.92 34.20 -14.77
C ALA A 159 -5.90 32.85 -14.00
N LEU A 160 -4.76 32.19 -13.93
CA LEU A 160 -4.59 30.96 -13.13
C LEU A 160 -4.86 31.21 -11.64
N ARG A 161 -4.23 32.26 -11.08
CA ARG A 161 -4.30 32.55 -9.64
C ARG A 161 -5.65 33.13 -9.21
N THR A 162 -6.28 33.96 -10.06
CA THR A 162 -7.52 34.68 -9.70
C THR A 162 -8.81 33.94 -10.12
N VAL A 163 -8.74 33.08 -11.12
CA VAL A 163 -9.91 32.35 -11.63
C VAL A 163 -9.78 30.86 -11.38
N THR A 164 -8.72 30.20 -11.92
CA THR A 164 -8.63 28.74 -11.93
C THR A 164 -8.41 28.15 -10.55
N LEU A 165 -7.44 28.65 -9.80
CA LEU A 165 -7.13 28.12 -8.45
C LEU A 165 -8.28 28.32 -7.44
N PRO A 166 -8.95 29.48 -7.36
CA PRO A 166 -10.12 29.65 -6.50
C PRO A 166 -11.27 28.68 -6.84
N LEU A 167 -11.54 28.43 -8.12
CA LEU A 167 -12.56 27.48 -8.54
C LEU A 167 -12.19 26.03 -8.21
N LEU A 168 -10.88 25.70 -8.20
CA LEU A 168 -10.38 24.38 -7.86
C LEU A 168 -10.26 24.13 -6.34
N ARG A 169 -10.31 25.16 -5.50
CA ARG A 169 -10.10 25.00 -4.04
C ARG A 169 -10.89 23.85 -3.41
N PRO A 170 -12.20 23.65 -3.72
CA PRO A 170 -12.93 22.54 -3.12
C PRO A 170 -12.44 21.16 -3.60
N ALA A 171 -12.03 21.04 -4.86
CA ALA A 171 -11.47 19.81 -5.40
C ALA A 171 -10.08 19.53 -4.83
N LEU A 172 -9.24 20.56 -4.67
CA LEU A 172 -7.92 20.43 -4.05
C LEU A 172 -8.03 20.07 -2.57
N ALA A 173 -9.00 20.65 -1.84
CA ALA A 173 -9.25 20.29 -0.46
C ALA A 173 -9.73 18.84 -0.34
N ALA A 174 -10.62 18.38 -1.21
CA ALA A 174 -11.04 16.98 -1.26
C ALA A 174 -9.85 16.04 -1.60
N ALA A 175 -9.02 16.40 -2.57
CA ALA A 175 -7.81 15.66 -2.89
C ALA A 175 -6.84 15.59 -1.71
N ALA A 176 -6.67 16.70 -0.97
CA ALA A 176 -5.82 16.75 0.21
C ALA A 176 -6.32 15.80 1.31
N VAL A 177 -7.62 15.80 1.60
CA VAL A 177 -8.22 14.90 2.60
C VAL A 177 -8.05 13.43 2.19
N LEU A 178 -8.37 13.09 0.93
CA LEU A 178 -8.22 11.74 0.41
C LEU A 178 -6.76 11.27 0.48
N THR A 179 -5.82 12.12 0.07
CA THR A 179 -4.39 11.79 0.11
C THR A 179 -3.89 11.62 1.54
N PHE A 180 -4.30 12.50 2.44
CA PHE A 180 -3.92 12.42 3.85
C PHE A 180 -4.39 11.10 4.46
N VAL A 181 -5.67 10.75 4.30
CA VAL A 181 -6.24 9.51 4.83
C VAL A 181 -5.59 8.28 4.19
N ALA A 182 -5.44 8.26 2.87
CA ALA A 182 -4.76 7.16 2.17
C ALA A 182 -3.31 6.97 2.64
N THR A 183 -2.63 8.05 3.02
CA THR A 183 -1.27 7.97 3.58
C THR A 183 -1.28 7.46 5.02
N LEU A 184 -2.26 7.85 5.85
CA LEU A 184 -2.42 7.31 7.20
C LEU A 184 -2.57 5.78 7.19
N GLU A 185 -3.33 5.25 6.23
CA GLU A 185 -3.61 3.82 6.08
C GLU A 185 -2.48 3.05 5.38
N SER A 186 -1.49 3.76 4.82
CA SER A 186 -0.42 3.12 4.06
C SER A 186 0.45 2.24 4.96
N PHE A 187 0.53 0.97 4.61
CA PHE A 187 1.33 -0.05 5.30
C PHE A 187 2.52 -0.50 4.44
N ALA A 188 2.27 -0.83 3.18
CA ALA A 188 3.21 -1.59 2.36
C ALA A 188 4.52 -0.83 2.08
N VAL A 189 4.45 0.47 1.75
CA VAL A 189 5.64 1.29 1.48
C VAL A 189 6.46 1.51 2.76
N PRO A 190 5.88 1.92 3.91
CA PRO A 190 6.59 1.99 5.18
C PRO A 190 7.20 0.65 5.61
N GLN A 191 6.54 -0.48 5.34
CA GLN A 191 7.07 -1.81 5.67
C GLN A 191 8.30 -2.16 4.84
N VAL A 192 8.27 -1.88 3.52
CA VAL A 192 9.38 -2.24 2.61
C VAL A 192 10.57 -1.30 2.76
N LEU A 193 10.33 0.00 2.84
CA LEU A 193 11.38 1.03 2.82
C LEU A 193 11.73 1.57 4.20
N GLY A 194 10.78 1.60 5.11
CA GLY A 194 10.93 2.20 6.44
C GLY A 194 11.46 1.21 7.48
N ALA A 195 10.83 0.04 7.60
CA ALA A 195 11.16 -0.94 8.63
C ALA A 195 12.65 -1.37 8.62
N PRO A 196 13.31 -1.60 7.47
CA PRO A 196 14.74 -1.92 7.44
C PRO A 196 15.64 -0.80 7.98
N ALA A 197 15.16 0.45 7.99
CA ALA A 197 15.87 1.61 8.52
C ALA A 197 15.39 2.03 9.93
N GLY A 198 14.60 1.21 10.61
CA GLY A 198 14.05 1.50 11.94
C GLY A 198 12.95 2.56 11.95
N PHE A 199 12.43 2.96 10.78
CA PHE A 199 11.31 3.89 10.68
C PHE A 199 9.99 3.14 10.74
N SER A 200 9.24 3.33 11.83
CA SER A 200 7.94 2.70 12.05
C SER A 200 6.79 3.70 11.96
N THR A 201 5.67 3.25 11.39
CA THR A 201 4.37 3.91 11.39
C THR A 201 3.39 3.13 12.26
N VAL A 202 2.22 3.70 12.54
CA VAL A 202 1.16 3.00 13.28
C VAL A 202 0.78 1.70 12.60
N THR A 203 0.63 1.70 11.28
CA THR A 203 0.27 0.52 10.47
C THR A 203 1.32 -0.59 10.53
N THR A 204 2.62 -0.24 10.48
CA THR A 204 3.70 -1.23 10.60
C THR A 204 3.80 -1.80 12.01
N ARG A 205 3.50 -1.01 13.05
CA ARG A 205 3.42 -1.51 14.44
C ARG A 205 2.22 -2.44 14.66
N ILE A 206 1.05 -2.09 14.13
CA ILE A 206 -0.11 -3.01 14.15
C ILE A 206 0.27 -4.34 13.54
N TYR A 207 0.92 -4.31 12.37
CA TYR A 207 1.36 -5.54 11.69
C TYR A 207 2.36 -6.34 12.55
N SER A 208 3.38 -5.69 13.12
CA SER A 208 4.36 -6.38 13.97
C SER A 208 3.72 -6.99 15.21
N GLY A 209 2.79 -6.27 15.86
CA GLY A 209 2.04 -6.78 17.01
C GLY A 209 1.18 -8.00 16.68
N LEU A 210 0.55 -8.03 15.51
CA LEU A 210 -0.30 -9.14 15.08
C LEU A 210 0.48 -10.33 14.51
N SER A 211 1.62 -10.07 13.85
CA SER A 211 2.37 -11.10 13.12
C SER A 211 3.52 -11.69 13.91
N LEU A 212 4.18 -10.90 14.77
CA LEU A 212 5.33 -11.29 15.54
C LEU A 212 5.02 -11.40 17.04
N GLY A 213 4.00 -10.66 17.51
CA GLY A 213 3.50 -10.77 18.87
C GLY A 213 2.69 -12.05 19.01
N GLY A 214 3.14 -12.92 19.88
CA GLY A 214 2.44 -14.17 20.15
C GLY A 214 1.64 -14.12 21.46
N ASP A 215 1.35 -12.93 22.06
CA ASP A 215 0.69 -12.80 23.36
C ASP A 215 -0.57 -11.92 23.32
N PRO A 216 -1.53 -12.10 24.21
CA PRO A 216 -2.74 -11.29 24.28
C PRO A 216 -2.44 -9.80 24.43
N ALA A 217 -1.36 -9.42 25.11
CA ALA A 217 -0.96 -8.05 25.30
C ALA A 217 -0.56 -7.38 23.97
N SER A 218 0.21 -8.05 23.13
CA SER A 218 0.57 -7.57 21.77
C SER A 218 -0.65 -7.41 20.88
N PHE A 219 -1.64 -8.31 20.99
CA PHE A 219 -2.90 -8.17 20.29
C PHE A 219 -3.68 -6.95 20.78
N ALA A 220 -3.80 -6.74 22.11
CA ALA A 220 -4.48 -5.57 22.68
C ALA A 220 -3.78 -4.26 22.29
N GLU A 221 -2.43 -4.24 22.25
CA GLU A 221 -1.65 -3.10 21.73
C GLU A 221 -2.02 -2.80 20.26
N ALA A 222 -2.00 -3.82 19.39
CA ALA A 222 -2.33 -3.65 17.99
C ALA A 222 -3.76 -3.12 17.77
N VAL A 223 -4.74 -3.61 18.54
CA VAL A 223 -6.13 -3.11 18.48
C VAL A 223 -6.21 -1.68 18.99
N THR A 224 -5.50 -1.33 20.08
CA THR A 224 -5.44 0.06 20.56
C THR A 224 -4.90 1.01 19.47
N LEU A 225 -3.83 0.63 18.81
CA LEU A 225 -3.24 1.39 17.69
C LEU A 225 -4.18 1.51 16.50
N ALA A 226 -4.94 0.45 16.18
CA ALA A 226 -5.97 0.50 15.15
C ALA A 226 -7.08 1.51 15.49
N LEU A 227 -7.53 1.56 16.73
CA LEU A 227 -8.50 2.57 17.20
C LEU A 227 -7.93 3.99 17.11
N VAL A 228 -6.66 4.20 17.44
CA VAL A 228 -5.98 5.49 17.26
C VAL A 228 -5.99 5.90 15.80
N LEU A 229 -5.70 4.98 14.88
CA LEU A 229 -5.70 5.26 13.44
C LEU A 229 -7.10 5.66 12.94
N VAL A 230 -8.14 4.95 13.38
CA VAL A 230 -9.55 5.29 13.08
C VAL A 230 -9.89 6.67 13.62
N LEU A 231 -9.48 7.00 14.84
CA LEU A 231 -9.70 8.33 15.44
C LEU A 231 -9.00 9.44 14.65
N LEU A 232 -7.73 9.23 14.28
CA LEU A 232 -6.98 10.17 13.44
C LEU A 232 -7.67 10.43 12.10
N ALA A 233 -8.13 9.37 11.44
CA ALA A 233 -8.88 9.48 10.19
C ALA A 233 -10.22 10.24 10.40
N ALA A 234 -10.97 9.91 11.45
CA ALA A 234 -12.24 10.55 11.76
C ALA A 234 -12.09 12.05 12.07
N VAL A 235 -11.05 12.45 12.80
CA VAL A 235 -10.74 13.86 13.10
C VAL A 235 -10.50 14.69 11.84
N VAL A 236 -10.00 14.07 10.76
CA VAL A 236 -9.77 14.78 9.49
C VAL A 236 -10.99 14.70 8.57
N ILE A 237 -11.62 13.52 8.45
CA ILE A 237 -12.75 13.30 7.54
C ILE A 237 -14.00 14.08 7.99
N THR A 238 -14.33 14.05 9.28
CA THR A 238 -15.58 14.63 9.79
C THR A 238 -15.68 16.14 9.52
N PRO A 239 -14.69 16.99 9.89
CA PRO A 239 -14.76 18.41 9.58
C PRO A 239 -14.64 18.67 8.08
N ALA A 240 -13.89 17.84 7.35
CA ALA A 240 -13.80 17.94 5.90
C ALA A 240 -15.16 17.71 5.21
N ASP A 241 -15.90 16.69 5.61
CA ASP A 241 -17.25 16.41 5.05
C ASP A 241 -18.23 17.55 5.36
N LEU A 242 -18.23 18.06 6.59
CA LEU A 242 -19.09 19.19 6.99
C LEU A 242 -18.82 20.45 6.17
N VAL A 243 -17.55 20.76 5.86
CA VAL A 243 -17.15 21.96 5.14
C VAL A 243 -17.23 21.78 3.62
N LEU A 244 -16.82 20.64 3.11
CA LEU A 244 -16.72 20.37 1.67
C LEU A 244 -18.00 19.78 1.08
N GLY A 245 -18.77 19.00 1.83
CA GLY A 245 -19.97 18.33 1.38
C GLY A 245 -20.96 19.27 0.66
N PRO A 246 -21.34 20.43 1.27
CA PRO A 246 -22.21 21.41 0.61
C PRO A 246 -21.58 22.05 -0.64
N ARG A 247 -20.26 22.23 -0.62
CA ARG A 247 -19.51 22.88 -1.73
C ARG A 247 -19.23 21.93 -2.89
N LEU A 248 -19.27 20.63 -2.66
CA LEU A 248 -19.10 19.60 -3.69
C LEU A 248 -20.41 19.27 -4.42
N ARG A 249 -21.56 19.64 -3.87
CA ARG A 249 -22.85 19.52 -4.55
C ARG A 249 -22.88 20.45 -5.77
N VAL A 250 -22.53 19.88 -6.92
CA VAL A 250 -22.48 20.62 -8.18
C VAL A 250 -23.87 20.70 -8.79
N ARG A 251 -24.35 21.93 -9.08
CA ARG A 251 -25.42 22.13 -10.05
C ARG A 251 -24.86 21.75 -11.44
N ARG A 252 -25.34 20.65 -11.99
CA ARG A 252 -25.13 20.34 -13.41
C ARG A 252 -25.86 21.41 -14.25
N THR A 253 -25.19 22.46 -14.61
CA THR A 253 -25.57 23.26 -15.76
C THR A 253 -25.04 22.52 -16.97
N GLY A 254 -25.97 22.03 -17.80
CA GLY A 254 -25.67 21.22 -18.96
C GLY A 254 -25.03 22.04 -20.09
N GLN A 255 -23.74 22.34 -19.95
CA GLN A 255 -22.96 22.86 -21.06
C GLN A 255 -21.97 21.82 -21.53
N GLN A 256 -22.15 21.37 -22.75
CA GLN A 256 -21.26 20.50 -23.49
C GLN A 256 -19.86 21.11 -23.53
N ALA A 257 -18.86 20.27 -23.25
CA ALA A 257 -17.45 20.63 -23.44
C ALA A 257 -17.25 21.12 -24.88
N GLY A 258 -17.00 22.43 -25.02
CA GLY A 258 -16.73 23.04 -26.31
C GLY A 258 -15.60 22.32 -27.05
N ALA A 259 -15.72 22.22 -28.36
CA ALA A 259 -14.81 21.58 -29.27
C ALA A 259 -13.34 21.91 -28.96
N ALA A 260 -12.50 20.91 -28.99
CA ALA A 260 -11.07 21.05 -28.79
C ALA A 260 -10.45 21.99 -29.82
N VAL A 261 -10.13 23.20 -29.42
CA VAL A 261 -9.37 24.15 -30.26
C VAL A 261 -7.98 23.54 -30.47
N VAL A 262 -7.61 23.33 -31.73
CA VAL A 262 -6.26 22.92 -32.11
C VAL A 262 -5.29 24.04 -31.72
N ARG A 263 -4.53 23.85 -30.68
CA ARG A 263 -3.55 24.84 -30.19
C ARG A 263 -2.18 24.58 -30.82
N ARG A 264 -1.49 25.65 -31.23
CA ARG A 264 -0.10 25.59 -31.67
C ARG A 264 0.81 25.19 -30.51
N GLN A 265 1.70 24.23 -30.76
CA GLN A 265 2.70 23.80 -29.78
C GLN A 265 3.65 24.96 -29.43
N THR A 266 3.65 25.40 -28.18
CA THR A 266 4.52 26.45 -27.68
C THR A 266 5.80 25.88 -27.09
N ALA A 267 6.88 26.69 -27.00
CA ALA A 267 8.12 26.31 -26.32
C ALA A 267 7.85 25.91 -24.85
N GLY A 268 6.95 26.64 -24.16
CA GLY A 268 6.53 26.33 -22.81
C GLY A 268 5.82 24.97 -22.69
N GLY A 269 4.99 24.61 -23.66
CA GLY A 269 4.33 23.29 -23.69
C GLY A 269 5.34 22.14 -23.84
N ARG A 270 6.38 22.33 -24.65
CA ARG A 270 7.48 21.36 -24.79
C ARG A 270 8.28 21.21 -23.50
N ALA A 271 8.63 22.30 -22.85
CA ALA A 271 9.34 22.26 -21.55
C ALA A 271 8.53 21.50 -20.50
N VAL A 272 7.22 21.76 -20.38
CA VAL A 272 6.34 21.03 -19.47
C VAL A 272 6.30 19.54 -19.83
N ALA A 273 6.17 19.18 -21.12
CA ALA A 273 6.20 17.78 -21.55
C ALA A 273 7.51 17.10 -21.13
N THR A 274 8.66 17.76 -21.34
CA THR A 274 9.96 17.22 -20.95
C THR A 274 10.03 16.98 -19.44
N VAL A 275 9.62 17.94 -18.62
CA VAL A 275 9.59 17.79 -17.15
C VAL A 275 8.71 16.61 -16.73
N LEU A 276 7.53 16.46 -17.35
CA LEU A 276 6.63 15.35 -17.05
C LEU A 276 7.22 14.01 -17.48
N TRP A 277 7.84 13.92 -18.64
CA TRP A 277 8.48 12.68 -19.09
C TRP A 277 9.70 12.31 -18.23
N VAL A 278 10.50 13.29 -17.80
CA VAL A 278 11.61 13.06 -16.86
C VAL A 278 11.09 12.56 -15.51
N TYR A 279 10.05 13.20 -14.98
CA TYR A 279 9.40 12.74 -13.75
C TYR A 279 8.88 11.30 -13.88
N LEU A 280 8.15 10.98 -14.96
CA LEU A 280 7.61 9.64 -15.18
C LEU A 280 8.71 8.62 -15.44
N GLY A 281 9.78 9.01 -16.12
CA GLY A 281 10.97 8.19 -16.29
C GLY A 281 11.58 7.78 -14.96
N PHE A 282 11.83 8.77 -14.10
CA PHE A 282 12.38 8.54 -12.76
C PHE A 282 11.38 7.80 -11.85
N ALA A 283 10.12 8.23 -11.79
CA ALA A 283 9.15 7.74 -10.83
C ALA A 283 8.57 6.36 -11.18
N VAL A 284 8.50 6.02 -12.48
CA VAL A 284 7.78 4.84 -12.97
C VAL A 284 8.66 3.94 -13.84
N ALA A 285 9.28 4.50 -14.90
CA ALA A 285 9.95 3.68 -15.89
C ALA A 285 11.18 2.98 -15.30
N ILE A 286 12.08 3.70 -14.63
CA ILE A 286 13.29 3.12 -14.03
C ILE A 286 12.93 2.06 -12.97
N PRO A 287 12.02 2.31 -11.99
CA PRO A 287 11.61 1.29 -11.03
C PRO A 287 10.97 0.06 -11.70
N THR A 288 10.15 0.26 -12.73
CA THR A 288 9.53 -0.87 -13.45
C THR A 288 10.57 -1.72 -14.17
N VAL A 289 11.51 -1.07 -14.86
CA VAL A 289 12.62 -1.78 -15.54
C VAL A 289 13.49 -2.51 -14.52
N ALA A 290 13.79 -1.88 -13.39
CA ALA A 290 14.56 -2.51 -12.32
C ALA A 290 13.86 -3.74 -11.74
N LEU A 291 12.55 -3.67 -11.53
CA LEU A 291 11.75 -4.80 -11.07
C LEU A 291 11.77 -5.96 -12.07
N LEU A 292 11.58 -5.66 -13.36
CA LEU A 292 11.66 -6.66 -14.42
C LEU A 292 13.05 -7.29 -14.51
N ALA A 293 14.09 -6.47 -14.44
CA ALA A 293 15.46 -6.94 -14.43
C ALA A 293 15.74 -7.84 -13.21
N ALA A 294 15.26 -7.46 -12.03
CA ALA A 294 15.39 -8.28 -10.81
C ALA A 294 14.61 -9.61 -10.94
N ALA A 295 13.42 -9.60 -11.53
CA ALA A 295 12.62 -10.81 -11.76
C ALA A 295 13.31 -11.80 -12.74
N LEU A 296 14.11 -11.28 -13.67
CA LEU A 296 14.88 -12.07 -14.62
C LEU A 296 16.27 -12.47 -14.08
N THR A 297 16.69 -12.03 -12.91
CA THR A 297 18.01 -12.31 -12.34
C THR A 297 17.94 -13.48 -11.37
N ARG A 298 18.91 -14.41 -11.42
CA ARG A 298 18.97 -15.65 -10.63
C ARG A 298 18.92 -15.43 -9.11
N ALA A 299 19.49 -14.32 -8.63
CA ALA A 299 19.49 -13.99 -7.21
C ALA A 299 19.47 -12.47 -7.00
N VAL A 300 18.85 -12.04 -5.91
CA VAL A 300 18.83 -10.63 -5.50
C VAL A 300 20.26 -10.18 -5.17
N GLY A 301 20.66 -9.00 -5.67
CA GLY A 301 22.01 -8.44 -5.47
C GLY A 301 23.02 -8.81 -6.56
N LEU A 302 22.70 -9.71 -7.48
CA LEU A 302 23.50 -9.91 -8.68
C LEU A 302 23.22 -8.81 -9.70
N PRO A 303 24.24 -8.34 -10.44
CA PRO A 303 24.04 -7.37 -11.50
C PRO A 303 23.16 -7.97 -12.61
N PRO A 304 22.22 -7.21 -13.20
CA PRO A 304 21.29 -7.68 -14.23
C PRO A 304 21.98 -7.81 -15.60
N THR A 305 23.05 -8.62 -15.65
CA THR A 305 23.79 -8.93 -16.88
C THR A 305 23.20 -10.17 -17.54
N PRO A 306 23.36 -10.34 -18.88
CA PRO A 306 22.86 -11.53 -19.58
C PRO A 306 23.33 -12.87 -19.01
N ALA A 307 24.52 -12.90 -18.39
CA ALA A 307 25.06 -14.10 -17.74
C ALA A 307 24.26 -14.54 -16.49
N ASN A 308 23.56 -13.59 -15.87
CA ASN A 308 22.78 -13.82 -14.67
C ASN A 308 21.27 -13.97 -14.95
N TRP A 309 20.84 -13.90 -16.20
CA TRP A 309 19.42 -14.01 -16.55
C TRP A 309 18.92 -15.44 -16.44
N THR A 310 17.69 -15.58 -15.95
CA THR A 310 16.99 -16.86 -15.84
C THR A 310 15.47 -16.63 -15.90
N LEU A 311 14.75 -17.65 -16.37
CA LEU A 311 13.29 -17.74 -16.27
C LEU A 311 12.84 -18.64 -15.12
N ASP A 312 13.78 -19.26 -14.38
CA ASP A 312 13.48 -20.20 -13.30
C ASP A 312 12.65 -19.57 -12.18
N ASN A 313 12.79 -18.25 -11.96
CA ASN A 313 11.96 -17.53 -11.00
C ASN A 313 10.46 -17.59 -11.34
N PHE A 314 10.12 -17.57 -12.62
CA PHE A 314 8.73 -17.69 -13.08
C PHE A 314 8.26 -19.15 -13.02
N ALA A 315 9.10 -20.11 -13.41
CA ALA A 315 8.80 -21.54 -13.26
C ALA A 315 8.57 -21.88 -11.78
N ALA A 316 9.44 -21.42 -10.87
CA ALA A 316 9.29 -21.64 -9.43
C ALA A 316 8.01 -21.04 -8.83
N VAL A 317 7.46 -19.97 -9.41
CA VAL A 317 6.16 -19.41 -8.95
C VAL A 317 5.01 -20.31 -9.39
N VAL A 318 5.07 -20.86 -10.59
CA VAL A 318 4.06 -21.82 -11.09
C VAL A 318 4.10 -23.10 -10.26
N ASP A 319 5.30 -23.64 -10.00
CA ASP A 319 5.49 -24.85 -9.20
C ASP A 319 5.10 -24.65 -7.72
N ARG A 320 5.40 -23.47 -7.13
CA ARG A 320 5.07 -23.14 -5.73
C ARG A 320 3.63 -22.73 -5.51
N SER A 321 2.84 -22.50 -6.55
CA SER A 321 1.39 -22.22 -6.40
C SER A 321 0.63 -23.42 -5.84
N MET A 322 1.24 -24.60 -5.85
CA MET A 322 0.77 -25.81 -5.18
C MET A 322 1.59 -26.02 -3.90
N LEU A 323 0.95 -25.90 -2.73
CA LEU A 323 1.51 -26.34 -1.47
C LEU A 323 1.74 -27.86 -1.59
N ALA A 324 2.99 -28.25 -1.82
CA ALA A 324 3.36 -29.64 -1.77
C ALA A 324 3.26 -30.12 -0.32
N ALA A 325 2.15 -30.78 0.02
CA ALA A 325 2.12 -31.64 1.18
C ALA A 325 2.78 -32.95 0.76
N ASP A 326 3.93 -33.23 1.32
CA ASP A 326 4.71 -34.45 1.03
C ASP A 326 3.84 -35.70 1.24
N ALA A 327 4.05 -36.72 0.45
CA ALA A 327 3.36 -38.03 0.49
C ALA A 327 3.30 -38.69 1.90
N LYS A 328 4.13 -38.23 2.82
CA LYS A 328 4.13 -38.63 4.23
C LYS A 328 2.83 -38.30 4.99
N VAL A 329 2.07 -37.25 4.59
CA VAL A 329 0.78 -36.93 5.22
C VAL A 329 -0.28 -37.98 4.85
N ALA A 330 -0.21 -38.56 3.66
CA ALA A 330 -1.14 -39.61 3.22
C ALA A 330 -1.02 -40.88 4.08
N VAL A 331 0.17 -41.15 4.64
CA VAL A 331 0.41 -42.31 5.54
C VAL A 331 -0.20 -42.08 6.93
N LEU A 332 -0.38 -40.82 7.33
CA LEU A 332 -0.90 -40.44 8.64
C LEU A 332 -2.44 -40.41 8.73
N THR A 333 -3.15 -40.34 7.60
CA THR A 333 -4.59 -40.07 7.59
C THR A 333 -5.46 -41.27 7.25
N GLU A 334 -4.91 -42.49 7.07
CA GLU A 334 -5.64 -43.70 6.62
C GLU A 334 -6.50 -43.51 5.35
N GLN A 335 -6.46 -42.36 4.72
CA GLN A 335 -7.16 -42.14 3.45
C GLN A 335 -6.30 -42.66 2.29
N PRO A 336 -6.91 -43.31 1.28
CA PRO A 336 -6.16 -43.86 0.16
C PRO A 336 -5.70 -42.75 -0.79
N ALA A 337 -4.67 -42.01 -0.37
CA ALA A 337 -3.97 -41.14 -1.27
C ALA A 337 -2.82 -41.93 -1.91
N THR A 338 -2.72 -41.86 -3.22
CA THR A 338 -1.61 -42.47 -3.96
C THR A 338 -0.29 -41.87 -3.50
N ALA A 339 0.70 -42.70 -3.26
CA ALA A 339 2.05 -42.24 -2.87
C ALA A 339 2.56 -41.22 -3.90
N GLY A 340 2.93 -40.02 -3.43
CA GLY A 340 3.34 -38.89 -4.27
C GLY A 340 2.25 -37.86 -4.55
N ALA A 341 1.01 -38.05 -4.10
CA ALA A 341 -0.04 -37.04 -4.23
C ALA A 341 0.27 -35.82 -3.35
N GLN A 342 0.07 -34.64 -3.92
CA GLN A 342 0.14 -33.37 -3.19
C GLN A 342 -1.18 -33.15 -2.46
N LEU A 343 -1.12 -32.83 -1.18
CA LEU A 343 -2.31 -32.57 -0.36
C LEU A 343 -2.33 -31.11 0.11
N LEU A 344 -3.44 -30.44 -0.07
CA LEU A 344 -3.68 -29.13 0.53
C LEU A 344 -4.24 -29.33 1.94
N VAL A 345 -3.54 -28.81 2.93
CA VAL A 345 -3.98 -28.76 4.33
C VAL A 345 -4.14 -27.28 4.72
N ARG A 346 -5.32 -26.92 5.27
CA ARG A 346 -5.56 -25.57 5.81
C ARG A 346 -5.57 -25.62 7.34
N PRO A 347 -5.13 -24.56 8.04
CA PRO A 347 -5.14 -24.52 9.50
C PRO A 347 -6.54 -24.75 10.10
N ASP A 348 -7.62 -24.37 9.41
CA ASP A 348 -8.99 -24.57 9.84
C ASP A 348 -9.47 -26.06 9.73
N TRP A 349 -8.67 -26.92 9.11
CA TRP A 349 -8.94 -28.35 8.96
C TRP A 349 -8.16 -29.21 9.95
N THR A 350 -7.39 -28.56 10.80
CA THR A 350 -6.58 -29.19 11.86
C THR A 350 -7.16 -28.86 13.23
N ALA A 351 -6.97 -29.73 14.18
CA ALA A 351 -7.34 -29.54 15.58
C ALA A 351 -6.27 -30.09 16.52
N MET A 352 -6.24 -29.56 17.73
CA MET A 352 -5.39 -30.11 18.79
C MET A 352 -6.07 -31.35 19.41
N GLY A 353 -5.27 -32.32 19.88
CA GLY A 353 -5.79 -33.50 20.57
C GLY A 353 -6.26 -34.60 19.62
N GLY A 354 -5.36 -35.25 18.90
CA GLY A 354 -5.65 -36.36 17.98
C GLY A 354 -4.54 -37.42 17.97
N PRO A 355 -4.54 -38.31 16.98
CA PRO A 355 -3.57 -39.42 16.94
C PRO A 355 -2.19 -39.02 16.36
N LEU A 356 -2.09 -37.83 15.73
CA LEU A 356 -0.89 -37.43 15.03
C LEU A 356 0.12 -36.74 15.97
N PRO A 357 1.39 -37.12 16.01
CA PRO A 357 2.38 -36.49 16.85
C PRO A 357 2.97 -35.22 16.18
N GLY A 358 3.29 -34.21 16.99
CA GLY A 358 4.01 -33.01 16.55
C GLY A 358 4.79 -32.38 17.69
N VAL A 359 5.81 -31.59 17.34
CA VAL A 359 6.61 -30.79 18.28
C VAL A 359 6.45 -29.33 17.97
N VAL A 360 6.08 -28.50 18.93
CA VAL A 360 5.88 -27.08 18.75
C VAL A 360 7.19 -26.40 18.39
N LEU A 361 7.25 -25.77 17.22
CA LEU A 361 8.33 -24.89 16.79
C LEU A 361 8.07 -23.44 17.17
N ALA A 362 6.82 -22.98 17.00
CA ALA A 362 6.41 -21.63 17.34
C ALA A 362 4.89 -21.56 17.59
N SER A 363 4.45 -20.57 18.36
CA SER A 363 3.03 -20.32 18.65
C SER A 363 2.70 -18.84 18.53
N TRP A 364 1.61 -18.51 17.82
CA TRP A 364 1.16 -17.12 17.59
C TRP A 364 -0.28 -16.96 17.99
N PHE A 365 -0.54 -16.10 18.96
CA PHE A 365 -1.91 -15.71 19.30
C PHE A 365 -2.49 -14.79 18.25
N ARG A 366 -3.69 -15.10 17.75
CA ARG A 366 -4.40 -14.37 16.70
C ARG A 366 -5.73 -13.77 17.16
N GLY A 367 -5.93 -13.66 18.47
CA GLY A 367 -7.14 -13.13 19.08
C GLY A 367 -8.14 -14.22 19.44
N PRO A 368 -8.99 -14.74 18.50
CA PRO A 368 -9.94 -15.81 18.80
C PRO A 368 -9.29 -17.19 18.87
N HIS A 369 -8.07 -17.36 18.39
CA HIS A 369 -7.36 -18.63 18.32
C HIS A 369 -5.84 -18.41 18.42
N THR A 370 -5.12 -19.49 18.69
CA THR A 370 -3.65 -19.57 18.62
C THR A 370 -3.28 -20.50 17.48
N ASP A 371 -2.37 -20.06 16.62
CA ASP A 371 -1.78 -20.88 15.55
C ASP A 371 -0.45 -21.46 16.07
N HIS A 372 -0.27 -22.77 16.00
CA HIS A 372 0.92 -23.50 16.38
C HIS A 372 1.60 -24.07 15.15
N LEU A 373 2.86 -23.73 14.92
CA LEU A 373 3.69 -24.40 13.93
C LEU A 373 4.26 -25.65 14.57
N LEU A 374 3.89 -26.81 14.07
CA LEU A 374 4.36 -28.10 14.54
C LEU A 374 5.35 -28.70 13.55
N ASP A 375 6.47 -29.21 14.07
CA ASP A 375 7.32 -30.15 13.34
C ASP A 375 6.70 -31.53 13.46
N THR A 376 6.37 -32.15 12.33
CA THR A 376 5.70 -33.45 12.27
C THR A 376 6.47 -34.38 11.35
N PRO A 377 6.22 -35.69 11.40
CA PRO A 377 6.83 -36.63 10.45
C PRO A 377 6.55 -36.34 8.97
N ALA A 378 5.52 -35.51 8.71
CA ALA A 378 5.15 -35.08 7.37
C ALA A 378 5.74 -33.72 6.95
N GLY A 379 6.50 -33.06 7.83
CA GLY A 379 7.02 -31.72 7.68
C GLY A 379 6.34 -30.71 8.62
N GLU A 380 6.56 -29.44 8.37
CA GLU A 380 5.98 -28.36 9.18
C GLU A 380 4.50 -28.18 8.86
N VAL A 381 3.64 -28.25 9.88
CA VAL A 381 2.19 -28.08 9.76
C VAL A 381 1.71 -26.99 10.71
N LEU A 382 0.83 -26.11 10.22
CA LEU A 382 0.20 -25.10 11.04
C LEU A 382 -1.13 -25.64 11.58
N VAL A 383 -1.22 -25.78 12.91
CA VAL A 383 -2.41 -26.28 13.62
C VAL A 383 -3.05 -25.12 14.38
N ARG A 384 -4.36 -24.99 14.25
CA ARG A 384 -5.14 -23.94 14.91
C ARG A 384 -5.85 -24.47 16.15
N GLU A 385 -5.63 -23.77 17.27
CA GLU A 385 -6.29 -24.05 18.54
C GLU A 385 -7.22 -22.89 18.94
N PRO A 386 -8.51 -23.13 19.23
CA PRO A 386 -9.39 -22.10 19.75
C PRO A 386 -8.94 -21.61 21.14
N GLY A 387 -8.94 -20.28 21.34
CA GLY A 387 -8.58 -19.69 22.61
C GLY A 387 -7.15 -19.17 22.70
N GLN A 388 -6.68 -18.99 23.95
CA GLN A 388 -5.41 -18.32 24.25
C GLN A 388 -4.32 -19.30 24.72
N GLU A 389 -4.57 -20.61 24.68
CA GLU A 389 -3.59 -21.58 25.14
C GLU A 389 -2.31 -21.49 24.31
N ARG A 390 -1.19 -21.52 25.02
CA ARG A 390 0.13 -21.43 24.42
C ARG A 390 0.98 -22.59 24.91
N HIS A 391 1.60 -23.20 23.94
CA HIS A 391 2.56 -24.25 24.22
C HIS A 391 3.97 -23.70 23.96
N SER A 392 4.91 -23.99 24.87
CA SER A 392 6.30 -23.60 24.73
C SER A 392 6.96 -24.36 23.60
N ASN A 393 7.95 -23.74 22.95
CA ASN A 393 8.73 -24.39 21.91
C ASN A 393 9.38 -25.69 22.45
N GLY A 394 9.33 -26.75 21.65
CA GLY A 394 9.80 -28.07 22.03
C GLY A 394 8.75 -28.95 22.74
N THR A 395 7.57 -28.42 23.07
CA THR A 395 6.47 -29.22 23.64
C THR A 395 5.98 -30.23 22.62
N ARG A 396 5.86 -31.49 23.03
CA ARG A 396 5.22 -32.54 22.21
C ARG A 396 3.71 -32.45 22.37
N LEU A 397 3.02 -32.31 21.26
CA LEU A 397 1.57 -32.25 21.22
C LEU A 397 1.01 -33.29 20.26
N SER A 398 -0.22 -33.64 20.49
CA SER A 398 -1.00 -34.46 19.57
C SER A 398 -2.00 -33.58 18.82
N TRP A 399 -2.21 -33.85 17.56
CA TRP A 399 -3.11 -33.10 16.69
C TRP A 399 -3.88 -34.03 15.77
N ASP A 400 -4.89 -33.51 15.11
CA ASP A 400 -5.75 -34.23 14.19
C ASP A 400 -5.97 -33.45 12.91
N LEU A 401 -6.29 -34.16 11.84
CA LEU A 401 -6.53 -33.62 10.52
C LEU A 401 -7.92 -34.08 10.04
N HIS A 402 -8.88 -33.19 10.13
CA HIS A 402 -10.28 -33.52 9.80
C HIS A 402 -10.58 -33.51 8.30
N ARG A 403 -9.77 -32.81 7.51
CA ARG A 403 -9.99 -32.67 6.06
C ARG A 403 -8.68 -32.46 5.32
N VAL A 404 -8.56 -33.13 4.19
CA VAL A 404 -7.51 -32.93 3.20
C VAL A 404 -8.12 -32.77 1.83
N TRP A 405 -7.44 -32.03 0.95
CA TRP A 405 -7.84 -31.92 -0.45
C TRP A 405 -6.70 -32.42 -1.32
N PRO A 406 -6.87 -33.53 -2.05
CA PRO A 406 -5.87 -33.97 -3.01
C PRO A 406 -5.77 -32.92 -4.12
N VAL A 407 -4.56 -32.50 -4.44
CA VAL A 407 -4.28 -31.63 -5.59
C VAL A 407 -3.95 -32.55 -6.75
N GLU A 408 -4.89 -32.69 -7.68
CA GLU A 408 -4.63 -33.41 -8.94
C GLU A 408 -3.62 -32.59 -9.75
N GLY A 409 -2.47 -33.22 -10.07
CA GLY A 409 -1.40 -32.66 -10.88
C GLY A 409 -1.74 -32.61 -12.38
#